data_996992aed40c742851e0e7f083a8d9d8
#
_entry.id   996992aed40c742851e0e7f083a8d9d8
#
_cell.length_a   1.000
_cell.length_b   1.000
_cell.length_c   1.000
_cell.angle_alpha   90.00
_cell.angle_beta   90.00
_cell.angle_gamma   90.00
#
_symmetry.space_group_name_H-M   'P 1'
#
loop_
_entity.id
_entity.type
_entity.pdbx_description
1 polymer ?
#
loop_
_entity_poly.entity_id
_entity_poly.type
_entity_poly.pdbx_seq_one_letter_code
_entity_poly.pdbx_strand_id
1 'polypeptide(L)'
;MENDQTQSGLRVEDFRTQIDGKEISLCILTNKSGAEVTVTNYGAKVVSLMVPDKNGRLTDVVTGHRSIHDYLTSEEPYFGAVCGRYGNRIAKGRFTLDGTVYDKLAINNGPNSLHGGLKGFNAVVWEMEQVDRQTVKLQYISADGEEGFPGTLRVEVTYRWTDDNELAIAYRATTDRPTVLNLTNHSYFNLSGAGDPSIGDHLLTIDADYYLPTDETAIPLGPKATVEGTPMDFRECHPVGERIDEPFEQLIIGKGYDHTYVLNRTASDGLPVFCARCASPKTGIVMNTYTTEPGVQLYTGNWMTGNFEGKKGQRYPMRAALCLETQHFPDSPNKPDYPSTVLRPGEVFESTTVYAFSVE
;
A
#
# COMPACT_ATOMS: atom_id res chain seq x y z
N MET A 1 -12.14 7.78 30.70
CA MET A 1 -11.48 6.47 30.53
C MET A 1 -11.23 6.36 29.05
N GLU A 2 -9.98 6.52 28.62
CA GLU A 2 -9.59 6.19 27.23
C GLU A 2 -9.97 4.72 27.02
N ASN A 3 -10.59 4.42 25.88
CA ASN A 3 -10.89 3.05 25.51
C ASN A 3 -9.57 2.30 25.34
N ASP A 4 -9.22 1.42 26.25
CA ASP A 4 -8.01 0.60 26.19
C ASP A 4 -8.05 -0.45 25.06
N GLN A 5 -9.17 -0.50 24.32
CA GLN A 5 -9.41 -1.47 23.26
C GLN A 5 -10.12 -0.84 22.05
N THR A 6 -9.68 -1.18 20.86
CA THR A 6 -10.25 -0.76 19.57
C THR A 6 -11.51 -1.57 19.22
N GLN A 7 -12.29 -1.14 18.23
CA GLN A 7 -13.42 -1.90 17.67
C GLN A 7 -12.99 -3.25 17.08
N SER A 8 -11.76 -3.32 16.57
CA SER A 8 -11.19 -4.58 16.07
C SER A 8 -10.77 -5.55 17.17
N GLY A 9 -10.76 -5.10 18.44
CA GLY A 9 -10.36 -5.90 19.60
C GLY A 9 -8.86 -5.80 19.92
N LEU A 10 -8.11 -4.90 19.29
CA LEU A 10 -6.72 -4.66 19.61
C LEU A 10 -6.60 -3.90 20.93
N ARG A 11 -5.59 -4.27 21.74
CA ARG A 11 -5.26 -3.56 22.97
C ARG A 11 -4.23 -2.48 22.66
N VAL A 12 -4.53 -1.25 23.01
CA VAL A 12 -3.64 -0.10 22.73
C VAL A 12 -2.26 -0.29 23.37
N GLU A 13 -2.21 -0.92 24.55
CA GLU A 13 -0.95 -1.18 25.26
C GLU A 13 -0.02 -2.16 24.55
N ASP A 14 -0.54 -3.10 23.73
CA ASP A 14 0.27 -4.05 22.95
C ASP A 14 1.04 -3.36 21.80
N PHE A 15 0.76 -2.08 21.57
CA PHE A 15 1.48 -1.23 20.61
C PHE A 15 2.35 -0.16 21.30
N ARG A 16 2.48 -0.19 22.62
CA ARG A 16 3.33 0.76 23.37
C ARG A 16 4.70 0.14 23.62
N THR A 17 5.73 0.73 23.02
CA THR A 17 7.14 0.37 23.25
C THR A 17 8.04 1.51 22.78
N GLN A 18 9.35 1.33 22.91
CA GLN A 18 10.35 2.24 22.35
C GLN A 18 11.27 1.49 21.37
N ILE A 19 11.52 2.10 20.23
CA ILE A 19 12.50 1.64 19.24
C ILE A 19 13.40 2.82 18.88
N ASP A 20 14.71 2.62 18.95
CA ASP A 20 15.71 3.66 18.65
C ASP A 20 15.47 4.95 19.47
N GLY A 21 14.98 4.82 20.72
CA GLY A 21 14.69 5.95 21.61
C GLY A 21 13.40 6.72 21.29
N LYS A 22 12.63 6.28 20.30
CA LYS A 22 11.32 6.86 19.93
C LYS A 22 10.18 6.00 20.43
N GLU A 23 9.13 6.66 20.96
CA GLU A 23 7.93 5.99 21.41
C GLU A 23 7.09 5.49 20.23
N ILE A 24 6.59 4.26 20.33
CA ILE A 24 5.60 3.69 19.43
C ILE A 24 4.26 3.67 20.15
N SER A 25 3.22 3.97 19.38
CA SER A 25 1.84 3.98 19.85
C SER A 25 0.85 3.67 18.72
N LEU A 26 -0.41 3.51 19.10
CA LEU A 26 -1.54 3.33 18.22
C LEU A 26 -2.43 4.57 18.28
N CYS A 27 -2.76 5.14 17.13
CA CYS A 27 -3.75 6.20 16.96
C CYS A 27 -5.08 5.58 16.50
N ILE A 28 -6.18 6.03 17.08
CA ILE A 28 -7.53 5.57 16.75
C ILE A 28 -8.28 6.73 16.11
N LEU A 29 -8.71 6.55 14.86
CA LEU A 29 -9.55 7.48 14.13
C LEU A 29 -10.98 6.94 14.08
N THR A 30 -11.95 7.79 14.42
CA THR A 30 -13.36 7.38 14.44
C THR A 30 -14.22 8.42 13.73
N ASN A 31 -15.22 7.97 13.00
CA ASN A 31 -16.21 8.84 12.37
C ASN A 31 -17.55 8.86 13.13
N LYS A 32 -18.55 9.58 12.63
CA LYS A 32 -19.86 9.73 13.29
C LYS A 32 -20.65 8.44 13.34
N SER A 33 -20.43 7.50 12.43
CA SER A 33 -21.10 6.20 12.39
C SER A 33 -20.49 5.19 13.37
N GLY A 34 -19.35 5.51 14.02
CA GLY A 34 -18.59 4.61 14.86
C GLY A 34 -17.65 3.66 14.10
N ALA A 35 -17.55 3.82 12.79
CA ALA A 35 -16.53 3.14 12.01
C ALA A 35 -15.14 3.66 12.39
N GLU A 36 -14.11 2.80 12.33
CA GLU A 36 -12.82 3.04 12.98
C GLU A 36 -11.65 2.64 12.09
N VAL A 37 -10.59 3.45 12.12
CA VAL A 37 -9.28 3.12 11.56
C VAL A 37 -8.24 3.23 12.65
N THR A 38 -7.36 2.24 12.78
CA THR A 38 -6.21 2.33 13.68
C THR A 38 -4.91 2.42 12.89
N VAL A 39 -4.04 3.34 13.32
CA VAL A 39 -2.74 3.59 12.68
C VAL A 39 -1.65 3.53 13.74
N THR A 40 -0.56 2.82 13.48
CA THR A 40 0.66 2.90 14.31
C THR A 40 1.72 3.75 13.64
N ASN A 41 2.51 4.44 14.44
CA ASN A 41 3.64 5.23 13.94
C ASN A 41 4.88 4.37 13.59
N TYR A 42 4.86 3.07 13.84
CA TYR A 42 5.86 2.15 13.29
C TYR A 42 5.50 1.82 11.83
N GLY A 43 6.27 2.36 10.89
CA GLY A 43 6.03 2.20 9.45
C GLY A 43 4.78 2.92 8.93
N ALA A 44 4.21 3.84 9.72
CA ALA A 44 2.96 4.54 9.42
C ALA A 44 1.84 3.58 8.98
N LYS A 45 1.71 2.44 9.68
CA LYS A 45 0.85 1.33 9.25
C LYS A 45 -0.61 1.51 9.61
N VAL A 46 -1.49 1.24 8.65
CA VAL A 46 -2.90 0.96 8.92
C VAL A 46 -2.99 -0.45 9.52
N VAL A 47 -3.40 -0.54 10.79
CA VAL A 47 -3.42 -1.81 11.53
C VAL A 47 -4.79 -2.49 11.47
N SER A 48 -5.87 -1.71 11.57
CA SER A 48 -7.23 -2.19 11.37
C SER A 48 -8.09 -1.13 10.70
N LEU A 49 -9.12 -1.58 9.99
CA LEU A 49 -10.09 -0.73 9.31
C LEU A 49 -11.47 -1.36 9.43
N MET A 50 -12.29 -0.80 10.32
CA MET A 50 -13.60 -1.30 10.66
C MET A 50 -14.68 -0.55 9.89
N VAL A 51 -15.35 -1.23 8.97
CA VAL A 51 -16.44 -0.67 8.16
C VAL A 51 -17.71 -1.51 8.31
N PRO A 52 -18.92 -0.91 8.16
CA PRO A 52 -20.17 -1.66 8.27
C PRO A 52 -20.34 -2.61 7.08
N ASP A 53 -20.79 -3.85 7.35
CA ASP A 53 -21.28 -4.79 6.36
C ASP A 53 -22.76 -4.53 6.03
N LYS A 54 -23.34 -5.31 5.10
CA LYS A 54 -24.77 -5.24 4.71
C LYS A 54 -25.78 -5.45 5.85
N ASN A 55 -25.33 -5.93 7.02
CA ASN A 55 -26.15 -6.09 8.20
C ASN A 55 -25.87 -5.00 9.25
N GLY A 56 -25.04 -4.01 8.92
CA GLY A 56 -24.62 -2.92 9.81
C GLY A 56 -23.57 -3.33 10.85
N ARG A 57 -22.97 -4.53 10.75
CA ARG A 57 -21.92 -4.96 11.68
C ARG A 57 -20.57 -4.48 11.20
N LEU A 58 -19.78 -3.92 12.11
CA LEU A 58 -18.41 -3.52 11.79
C LEU A 58 -17.54 -4.74 11.49
N THR A 59 -16.95 -4.74 10.30
CA THR A 59 -16.06 -5.78 9.78
C THR A 59 -14.68 -5.19 9.56
N ASP A 60 -13.64 -5.83 10.08
CA ASP A 60 -12.25 -5.45 9.86
C ASP A 60 -11.82 -5.94 8.48
N VAL A 61 -11.55 -5.01 7.57
CA VAL A 61 -11.31 -5.32 6.14
C VAL A 61 -9.83 -5.30 5.75
N VAL A 62 -8.89 -5.15 6.71
CA VAL A 62 -7.45 -5.23 6.43
C VAL A 62 -6.79 -6.31 7.28
N THR A 63 -5.81 -7.01 6.70
CA THR A 63 -4.95 -7.92 7.48
C THR A 63 -3.94 -7.12 8.29
N GLY A 64 -3.41 -7.71 9.34
CA GLY A 64 -2.43 -7.08 10.23
C GLY A 64 -2.12 -7.94 11.44
N HIS A 65 -1.25 -7.46 12.30
CA HIS A 65 -0.84 -8.15 13.51
C HIS A 65 -1.49 -7.56 14.77
N ARG A 66 -1.55 -8.34 15.84
CA ARG A 66 -2.21 -7.96 17.11
C ARG A 66 -1.34 -7.07 18.00
N SER A 67 -0.01 -7.01 17.76
CA SER A 67 0.92 -6.26 18.60
C SER A 67 2.10 -5.73 17.79
N ILE A 68 2.81 -4.77 18.36
CA ILE A 68 4.07 -4.27 17.77
C ILE A 68 5.13 -5.36 17.72
N HIS A 69 5.17 -6.27 18.71
CA HIS A 69 6.10 -7.38 18.71
C HIS A 69 5.91 -8.29 17.49
N ASP A 70 4.65 -8.58 17.14
CA ASP A 70 4.35 -9.41 15.98
C ASP A 70 4.75 -8.70 14.66
N TYR A 71 4.59 -7.37 14.56
CA TYR A 71 5.10 -6.59 13.41
C TYR A 71 6.62 -6.61 13.28
N LEU A 72 7.36 -6.65 14.40
CA LEU A 72 8.82 -6.66 14.42
C LEU A 72 9.41 -8.04 14.09
N THR A 73 8.65 -9.10 14.28
CA THR A 73 9.11 -10.50 14.13
C THR A 73 8.49 -11.22 12.94
N SER A 74 7.51 -10.61 12.29
CA SER A 74 6.80 -11.22 11.14
C SER A 74 7.70 -11.33 9.91
N GLU A 75 7.50 -12.42 9.16
CA GLU A 75 8.06 -12.58 7.80
C GLU A 75 7.37 -11.64 6.77
N GLU A 76 6.18 -11.10 7.10
CA GLU A 76 5.47 -10.12 6.26
C GLU A 76 5.58 -8.71 6.87
N PRO A 77 6.54 -7.90 6.42
CA PRO A 77 6.83 -6.60 7.02
C PRO A 77 5.93 -5.47 6.53
N TYR A 78 5.09 -5.72 5.49
CA TYR A 78 4.42 -4.64 4.76
C TYR A 78 2.95 -4.46 5.11
N PHE A 79 2.31 -5.29 5.95
CA PHE A 79 0.91 -5.11 6.33
C PHE A 79 0.60 -3.67 6.72
N GLY A 80 -0.21 -2.98 5.88
CA GLY A 80 -0.68 -1.63 6.08
C GLY A 80 0.35 -0.51 5.97
N ALA A 81 1.62 -0.83 5.64
CA ALA A 81 2.74 0.07 5.72
C ALA A 81 2.76 1.15 4.62
N VAL A 82 3.36 2.29 4.94
CA VAL A 82 3.88 3.21 3.93
C VAL A 82 5.19 2.63 3.39
N CYS A 83 5.25 2.40 2.08
CA CYS A 83 6.44 1.96 1.37
C CYS A 83 7.15 3.17 0.75
N GLY A 84 8.43 3.27 0.99
CA GLY A 84 9.35 4.33 0.56
C GLY A 84 10.77 4.07 1.09
N ARG A 85 11.79 4.85 0.66
CA ARG A 85 11.71 6.03 -0.20
C ARG A 85 11.16 5.74 -1.60
N TYR A 86 11.37 4.50 -2.11
CA TYR A 86 10.87 4.08 -3.40
C TYR A 86 10.00 2.82 -3.24
N GLY A 87 8.69 3.00 -3.34
CA GLY A 87 7.70 1.91 -3.39
C GLY A 87 7.90 1.07 -4.64
N ASN A 88 7.67 -0.24 -4.52
CA ASN A 88 7.96 -1.23 -5.53
C ASN A 88 9.48 -1.31 -5.85
N ARG A 89 9.88 -1.79 -7.04
CA ARG A 89 11.25 -2.22 -7.35
C ARG A 89 12.07 -1.18 -8.11
N ILE A 90 13.40 -1.21 -7.84
CA ILE A 90 14.43 -0.61 -8.69
C ILE A 90 15.40 -1.73 -9.09
N ALA A 91 15.56 -1.93 -10.40
CA ALA A 91 16.37 -3.00 -10.98
C ALA A 91 17.81 -2.93 -10.49
N LYS A 92 18.32 -4.07 -9.98
CA LYS A 92 19.70 -4.24 -9.53
C LYS A 92 20.14 -3.22 -8.46
N GLY A 93 19.16 -2.61 -7.76
CA GLY A 93 19.43 -1.60 -6.74
C GLY A 93 20.23 -0.40 -7.27
N ARG A 94 20.04 0.01 -8.53
CA ARG A 94 20.80 1.10 -9.12
C ARG A 94 19.96 1.95 -10.06
N PHE A 95 20.32 3.23 -10.14
CA PHE A 95 19.80 4.17 -11.12
C PHE A 95 20.84 5.26 -11.43
N THR A 96 20.59 6.01 -12.50
CA THR A 96 21.40 7.19 -12.84
C THR A 96 20.53 8.45 -12.74
N LEU A 97 21.02 9.45 -12.02
CA LEU A 97 20.36 10.74 -11.88
C LEU A 97 21.37 11.86 -12.13
N ASP A 98 21.05 12.74 -13.08
CA ASP A 98 21.91 13.87 -13.48
C ASP A 98 23.38 13.45 -13.79
N GLY A 99 23.55 12.31 -14.46
CA GLY A 99 24.84 11.76 -14.81
C GLY A 99 25.59 11.03 -13.65
N THR A 100 25.07 11.07 -12.44
CA THR A 100 25.62 10.34 -11.29
C THR A 100 24.96 8.97 -11.16
N VAL A 101 25.76 7.93 -11.02
CA VAL A 101 25.30 6.56 -10.79
C VAL A 101 25.13 6.33 -9.28
N TYR A 102 23.95 5.91 -8.89
CA TYR A 102 23.62 5.44 -7.52
C TYR A 102 23.42 3.92 -7.59
N ASP A 103 24.38 3.16 -7.09
CA ASP A 103 24.45 1.69 -7.17
C ASP A 103 24.58 1.01 -5.81
N LYS A 104 24.24 1.74 -4.76
CA LYS A 104 24.33 1.27 -3.36
C LYS A 104 22.97 1.09 -2.69
N LEU A 105 21.88 1.03 -3.46
CA LEU A 105 20.59 0.68 -2.88
C LEU A 105 20.65 -0.74 -2.33
N ALA A 106 20.01 -0.96 -1.19
CA ALA A 106 19.97 -2.30 -0.60
C ALA A 106 19.27 -3.30 -1.54
N ILE A 107 19.88 -4.46 -1.71
CA ILE A 107 19.33 -5.59 -2.47
C ILE A 107 18.61 -6.50 -1.49
N ASN A 108 17.29 -6.45 -1.49
CA ASN A 108 16.43 -7.17 -0.55
C ASN A 108 15.35 -8.03 -1.21
N ASN A 109 15.30 -8.08 -2.56
CA ASN A 109 14.34 -8.88 -3.30
C ASN A 109 14.98 -9.46 -4.57
N GLY A 110 15.51 -10.69 -4.48
CA GLY A 110 16.30 -11.27 -5.55
C GLY A 110 17.49 -10.37 -5.91
N PRO A 111 17.65 -9.96 -7.19
CA PRO A 111 18.70 -9.04 -7.59
C PRO A 111 18.33 -7.56 -7.42
N ASN A 112 17.13 -7.24 -6.92
CA ASN A 112 16.56 -5.90 -6.96
C ASN A 112 16.42 -5.26 -5.58
N SER A 113 16.27 -3.94 -5.54
CA SER A 113 15.79 -3.21 -4.38
C SER A 113 14.27 -3.17 -4.40
N LEU A 114 13.62 -3.39 -3.26
CA LEU A 114 12.17 -3.40 -3.08
C LEU A 114 11.78 -2.51 -1.90
N HIS A 115 10.74 -1.68 -2.08
CA HIS A 115 10.08 -0.88 -1.05
C HIS A 115 11.03 -0.04 -0.18
N GLY A 116 12.10 0.48 -0.78
CA GLY A 116 13.05 1.36 -0.10
C GLY A 116 14.21 0.67 0.59
N GLY A 117 14.31 -0.68 0.51
CA GLY A 117 15.47 -1.42 0.98
C GLY A 117 15.22 -2.26 2.24
N LEU A 118 16.27 -2.50 3.02
CA LEU A 118 16.24 -3.36 4.21
C LEU A 118 15.51 -2.70 5.39
N LYS A 119 15.71 -1.41 5.58
CA LYS A 119 15.04 -0.60 6.59
C LYS A 119 14.33 0.58 5.90
N GLY A 120 13.37 0.25 5.02
CA GLY A 120 12.53 1.24 4.35
C GLY A 120 11.53 1.92 5.29
N PHE A 121 10.67 2.76 4.75
CA PHE A 121 9.70 3.54 5.53
C PHE A 121 8.71 2.69 6.33
N ASN A 122 8.50 1.44 5.92
CA ASN A 122 7.73 0.42 6.64
C ASN A 122 8.34 -0.02 7.97
N ALA A 123 9.63 0.23 8.20
CA ALA A 123 10.41 -0.28 9.33
C ALA A 123 11.05 0.82 10.18
N VAL A 124 10.60 2.06 10.02
CA VAL A 124 11.06 3.22 10.83
C VAL A 124 9.94 3.75 11.71
N VAL A 125 10.31 4.46 12.79
CA VAL A 125 9.37 5.12 13.69
C VAL A 125 9.14 6.55 13.21
N TRP A 126 7.91 6.87 12.86
CA TRP A 126 7.46 8.19 12.45
C TRP A 126 7.09 9.04 13.66
N GLU A 127 7.28 10.35 13.57
CA GLU A 127 6.67 11.30 14.50
C GLU A 127 5.18 11.37 14.19
N MET A 128 4.32 11.20 15.19
CA MET A 128 2.89 11.10 15.00
C MET A 128 2.16 12.16 15.82
N GLU A 129 1.25 12.87 15.18
CA GLU A 129 0.36 13.86 15.77
C GLU A 129 -1.09 13.53 15.40
N GLN A 130 -1.93 13.26 16.40
CA GLN A 130 -3.36 13.18 16.19
C GLN A 130 -3.94 14.60 16.18
N VAL A 131 -4.32 15.08 14.98
CA VAL A 131 -4.83 16.45 14.77
C VAL A 131 -6.24 16.61 15.33
N ASP A 132 -7.08 15.61 15.08
CA ASP A 132 -8.43 15.48 15.60
C ASP A 132 -8.87 14.01 15.63
N ARG A 133 -10.15 13.75 15.93
CA ARG A 133 -10.66 12.37 16.02
C ARG A 133 -10.68 11.60 14.68
N GLN A 134 -10.52 12.29 13.55
CA GLN A 134 -10.59 11.72 12.19
C GLN A 134 -9.27 11.86 11.43
N THR A 135 -8.29 12.57 11.98
CA THR A 135 -7.07 12.93 11.26
C THR A 135 -5.82 12.65 12.10
N VAL A 136 -4.88 11.93 11.53
CA VAL A 136 -3.53 11.75 12.08
C VAL A 136 -2.50 12.11 11.03
N LYS A 137 -1.47 12.82 11.46
CA LYS A 137 -0.31 13.23 10.66
C LYS A 137 0.92 12.49 11.15
N LEU A 138 1.69 11.93 10.22
CA LEU A 138 2.94 11.25 10.49
C LEU A 138 4.06 11.90 9.68
N GLN A 139 5.20 12.16 10.31
CA GLN A 139 6.33 12.80 9.69
C GLN A 139 7.61 11.98 9.88
N TYR A 140 8.44 11.94 8.85
CA TYR A 140 9.73 11.28 8.88
C TYR A 140 10.77 12.10 8.12
N ILE A 141 11.99 12.13 8.64
CA ILE A 141 13.15 12.71 7.97
C ILE A 141 14.08 11.57 7.61
N SER A 142 14.13 11.26 6.31
CA SER A 142 15.03 10.26 5.75
C SER A 142 16.34 10.96 5.37
N ALA A 143 17.42 10.61 6.04
CA ALA A 143 18.73 11.26 5.88
C ALA A 143 19.33 11.04 4.48
N ASP A 144 20.23 11.95 4.06
CA ASP A 144 21.04 11.75 2.85
C ASP A 144 21.83 10.43 2.96
N GLY A 145 21.70 9.56 1.97
CA GLY A 145 22.36 8.26 1.92
C GLY A 145 21.59 7.12 2.62
N GLU A 146 20.44 7.39 3.27
CA GLU A 146 19.62 6.31 3.86
C GLU A 146 19.24 5.30 2.78
N GLU A 147 19.48 4.00 3.06
CA GLU A 147 19.30 2.88 2.11
C GLU A 147 19.95 3.10 0.71
N GLY A 148 20.89 4.03 0.60
CA GLY A 148 21.60 4.40 -0.63
C GLY A 148 20.97 5.52 -1.45
N PHE A 149 19.86 6.10 -1.01
CA PHE A 149 19.18 7.19 -1.73
C PHE A 149 19.82 8.56 -1.43
N PRO A 150 20.04 9.42 -2.45
CA PRO A 150 20.61 10.75 -2.25
C PRO A 150 19.59 11.74 -1.69
N GLY A 151 20.12 12.73 -0.96
CA GLY A 151 19.39 13.87 -0.42
C GLY A 151 18.62 13.56 0.87
N THR A 152 18.52 14.58 1.72
CA THR A 152 17.65 14.53 2.89
C THR A 152 16.21 14.74 2.44
N LEU A 153 15.36 13.77 2.68
CA LEU A 153 13.92 13.85 2.37
C LEU A 153 13.12 14.12 3.64
N ARG A 154 12.28 15.15 3.60
CA ARG A 154 11.23 15.38 4.59
C ARG A 154 9.93 14.87 4.02
N VAL A 155 9.31 13.90 4.68
CA VAL A 155 8.07 13.29 4.22
C VAL A 155 7.00 13.38 5.31
N GLU A 156 5.80 13.68 4.89
CA GLU A 156 4.59 13.73 5.70
C GLU A 156 3.53 12.84 5.07
N VAL A 157 2.85 12.06 5.88
CA VAL A 157 1.67 11.26 5.51
C VAL A 157 0.53 11.67 6.42
N THR A 158 -0.60 12.07 5.83
CA THR A 158 -1.82 12.39 6.57
C THR A 158 -2.88 11.35 6.26
N TYR A 159 -3.35 10.66 7.29
CA TYR A 159 -4.53 9.80 7.23
C TYR A 159 -5.74 10.57 7.72
N ARG A 160 -6.80 10.58 6.91
CA ARG A 160 -8.08 11.15 7.28
C ARG A 160 -9.20 10.13 7.06
N TRP A 161 -9.93 9.84 8.13
CA TRP A 161 -11.10 8.98 8.13
C TRP A 161 -12.38 9.81 8.13
N THR A 162 -13.12 9.85 7.02
CA THR A 162 -14.27 10.75 6.85
C THR A 162 -15.57 10.16 7.42
N ASP A 163 -16.59 11.02 7.58
CA ASP A 163 -17.92 10.59 7.98
C ASP A 163 -18.65 9.75 6.90
N ASP A 164 -18.14 9.78 5.65
CA ASP A 164 -18.63 9.01 4.52
C ASP A 164 -17.88 7.67 4.34
N ASN A 165 -17.14 7.22 5.36
CA ASN A 165 -16.32 6.01 5.36
C ASN A 165 -15.24 6.02 4.27
N GLU A 166 -14.54 7.13 4.11
CA GLU A 166 -13.41 7.25 3.21
C GLU A 166 -12.11 7.36 4.00
N LEU A 167 -11.15 6.50 3.70
CA LEU A 167 -9.77 6.62 4.17
C LEU A 167 -8.97 7.36 3.10
N ALA A 168 -8.74 8.66 3.32
CA ALA A 168 -7.86 9.45 2.49
C ALA A 168 -6.43 9.39 3.05
N ILE A 169 -5.47 9.10 2.18
CA ILE A 169 -4.04 9.05 2.47
C ILE A 169 -3.37 10.10 1.59
N ALA A 170 -2.93 11.20 2.20
CA ALA A 170 -2.23 12.27 1.50
C ALA A 170 -0.75 12.24 1.85
N TYR A 171 0.09 12.29 0.84
CA TYR A 171 1.54 12.35 0.95
C TYR A 171 2.04 13.72 0.56
N ARG A 172 3.04 14.20 1.28
CA ARG A 172 3.77 15.42 0.93
C ARG A 172 5.25 15.23 1.23
N ALA A 173 6.13 15.58 0.27
CA ALA A 173 7.57 15.48 0.50
C ALA A 173 8.36 16.60 -0.17
N THR A 174 9.52 16.94 0.44
CA THR A 174 10.52 17.87 -0.08
C THR A 174 11.92 17.32 0.14
N THR A 175 12.87 17.75 -0.69
CA THR A 175 14.26 17.31 -0.61
C THR A 175 15.24 18.48 -0.67
N ASP A 176 16.44 18.31 -0.12
CA ASP A 176 17.54 19.26 -0.22
C ASP A 176 18.50 18.99 -1.41
N ARG A 177 18.36 17.81 -2.05
CA ARG A 177 19.14 17.40 -3.25
C ARG A 177 18.25 16.58 -4.18
N PRO A 178 18.55 16.52 -5.50
CA PRO A 178 17.80 15.67 -6.41
C PRO A 178 17.80 14.21 -5.91
N THR A 179 16.63 13.60 -5.89
CA THR A 179 16.42 12.22 -5.47
C THR A 179 15.31 11.57 -6.28
N VAL A 180 15.09 10.27 -6.10
CA VAL A 180 13.94 9.56 -6.65
C VAL A 180 12.97 9.22 -5.52
N LEU A 181 11.68 9.38 -5.78
CA LEU A 181 10.62 9.19 -4.79
C LEU A 181 9.43 8.49 -5.42
N ASN A 182 8.94 7.46 -4.76
CA ASN A 182 7.68 6.80 -5.08
C ASN A 182 7.08 6.28 -3.78
N LEU A 183 5.95 6.85 -3.35
CA LEU A 183 5.30 6.47 -2.09
C LEU A 183 4.01 5.72 -2.38
N THR A 184 3.74 4.68 -1.60
CA THR A 184 2.48 3.95 -1.64
C THR A 184 2.12 3.41 -0.27
N ASN A 185 0.84 3.05 -0.08
CA ASN A 185 0.36 2.32 1.10
C ASN A 185 0.10 0.86 0.73
N HIS A 186 0.64 -0.05 1.51
CA HIS A 186 0.58 -1.49 1.28
C HIS A 186 -0.46 -2.15 2.20
N SER A 187 -1.69 -1.59 2.24
CA SER A 187 -2.80 -2.24 2.94
C SER A 187 -3.26 -3.48 2.19
N TYR A 188 -3.40 -4.57 2.91
CA TYR A 188 -3.88 -5.86 2.40
C TYR A 188 -5.36 -5.99 2.75
N PHE A 189 -6.21 -5.85 1.76
CA PHE A 189 -7.66 -5.84 1.92
C PHE A 189 -8.27 -7.23 1.77
N ASN A 190 -9.20 -7.55 2.65
CA ASN A 190 -10.16 -8.62 2.49
C ASN A 190 -11.54 -8.11 2.92
N LEU A 191 -12.39 -7.80 1.96
CA LEU A 191 -13.71 -7.21 2.21
C LEU A 191 -14.72 -8.22 2.78
N SER A 192 -14.37 -9.51 2.80
CA SER A 192 -15.13 -10.55 3.53
C SER A 192 -14.76 -10.59 5.02
N GLY A 193 -13.79 -9.77 5.43
CA GLY A 193 -13.21 -9.69 6.75
C GLY A 193 -11.82 -10.32 6.83
N ALA A 194 -10.94 -9.73 7.66
CA ALA A 194 -9.54 -10.12 7.79
C ALA A 194 -9.30 -11.59 8.24
N GLY A 195 -10.35 -12.30 8.61
CA GLY A 195 -10.30 -13.74 8.95
C GLY A 195 -10.75 -14.67 7.83
N ASP A 196 -11.29 -14.16 6.74
CA ASP A 196 -11.66 -14.99 5.58
C ASP A 196 -10.39 -15.44 4.86
N PRO A 197 -10.26 -16.73 4.53
CA PRO A 197 -9.01 -17.27 3.98
C PRO A 197 -8.78 -16.93 2.50
N SER A 198 -9.73 -16.31 1.81
CA SER A 198 -9.63 -16.11 0.36
C SER A 198 -10.32 -14.83 -0.13
N ILE A 199 -9.68 -14.18 -1.10
CA ILE A 199 -10.27 -13.06 -1.86
C ILE A 199 -10.75 -13.53 -3.26
N GLY A 200 -10.81 -14.82 -3.51
CA GLY A 200 -11.09 -15.35 -4.85
C GLY A 200 -12.48 -14.98 -5.39
N ASP A 201 -13.45 -14.77 -4.52
CA ASP A 201 -14.82 -14.35 -4.86
C ASP A 201 -15.03 -12.83 -4.86
N HIS A 202 -14.00 -12.06 -4.54
CA HIS A 202 -14.09 -10.59 -4.62
C HIS A 202 -14.23 -10.16 -6.07
N LEU A 203 -15.19 -9.27 -6.31
CA LEU A 203 -15.49 -8.70 -7.61
C LEU A 203 -14.62 -7.47 -7.84
N LEU A 204 -13.78 -7.50 -8.87
CA LEU A 204 -12.79 -6.45 -9.15
C LEU A 204 -13.03 -5.81 -10.51
N THR A 205 -12.90 -4.48 -10.55
CA THR A 205 -12.82 -3.68 -11.78
C THR A 205 -11.65 -2.72 -11.65
N ILE A 206 -10.87 -2.53 -12.73
CA ILE A 206 -9.74 -1.56 -12.80
C ILE A 206 -9.89 -0.74 -14.08
N ASP A 207 -9.85 0.60 -13.98
CA ASP A 207 -9.93 1.53 -15.11
C ASP A 207 -8.56 1.65 -15.80
N ALA A 208 -8.17 0.58 -16.52
CA ALA A 208 -6.90 0.50 -17.22
C ALA A 208 -7.00 -0.37 -18.48
N ASP A 209 -6.58 0.17 -19.63
CA ASP A 209 -6.48 -0.57 -20.90
C ASP A 209 -5.14 -1.30 -21.04
N TYR A 210 -4.17 -0.96 -20.18
CA TYR A 210 -2.81 -1.48 -20.25
C TYR A 210 -2.29 -1.84 -18.86
N TYR A 211 -1.36 -2.79 -18.84
CA TYR A 211 -0.55 -3.11 -17.68
C TYR A 211 0.94 -3.15 -18.06
N LEU A 212 1.81 -3.22 -17.08
CA LEU A 212 3.26 -3.35 -17.27
C LEU A 212 3.65 -4.83 -17.11
N PRO A 213 3.95 -5.55 -18.21
CA PRO A 213 4.50 -6.91 -18.11
C PRO A 213 5.90 -6.87 -17.50
N THR A 214 6.23 -7.91 -16.73
CA THR A 214 7.48 -8.01 -15.98
C THR A 214 8.33 -9.19 -16.44
N ASP A 215 9.64 -9.09 -16.15
CA ASP A 215 10.53 -10.25 -16.18
C ASP A 215 10.31 -11.15 -14.94
N GLU A 216 11.04 -12.27 -14.88
CA GLU A 216 11.00 -13.23 -13.77
C GLU A 216 11.44 -12.66 -12.41
N THR A 217 12.06 -11.48 -12.39
CA THR A 217 12.44 -10.76 -11.17
C THR A 217 11.45 -9.66 -10.81
N ALA A 218 10.30 -9.63 -11.50
CA ALA A 218 9.22 -8.65 -11.36
C ALA A 218 9.64 -7.19 -11.68
N ILE A 219 10.62 -7.01 -12.58
CA ILE A 219 10.97 -5.71 -13.15
C ILE A 219 10.20 -5.50 -14.46
N PRO A 220 9.53 -4.34 -14.65
CA PRO A 220 8.83 -4.05 -15.90
C PRO A 220 9.74 -4.13 -17.12
N LEU A 221 9.26 -4.77 -18.19
CA LEU A 221 9.99 -4.92 -19.44
C LEU A 221 10.16 -3.59 -20.23
N GLY A 222 9.40 -2.56 -19.86
CA GLY A 222 9.40 -1.24 -20.47
C GLY A 222 8.08 -0.95 -21.20
N PRO A 223 7.81 -1.53 -22.37
CA PRO A 223 6.54 -1.31 -23.07
C PRO A 223 5.34 -1.82 -22.26
N LYS A 224 4.26 -1.03 -22.21
CA LYS A 224 2.98 -1.48 -21.68
C LYS A 224 2.31 -2.46 -22.64
N ALA A 225 1.60 -3.46 -22.11
CA ALA A 225 0.82 -4.42 -22.87
C ALA A 225 -0.69 -4.18 -22.65
N THR A 226 -1.48 -4.46 -23.68
CA THR A 226 -2.95 -4.38 -23.55
C THR A 226 -3.47 -5.46 -22.60
N VAL A 227 -4.49 -5.12 -21.82
CA VAL A 227 -5.22 -6.10 -21.01
C VAL A 227 -6.22 -6.91 -21.87
N GLU A 228 -6.66 -6.34 -23.00
CA GLU A 228 -7.69 -6.90 -23.85
C GLU A 228 -7.36 -8.31 -24.33
N GLY A 229 -8.30 -9.24 -24.12
CA GLY A 229 -8.15 -10.63 -24.52
C GLY A 229 -7.19 -11.44 -23.65
N THR A 230 -6.80 -10.92 -22.48
CA THR A 230 -5.89 -11.58 -21.53
C THR A 230 -6.56 -11.77 -20.17
N PRO A 231 -6.05 -12.64 -19.29
CA PRO A 231 -6.53 -12.76 -17.91
C PRO A 231 -6.35 -11.48 -17.07
N MET A 232 -5.53 -10.53 -17.56
CA MET A 232 -5.29 -9.24 -16.90
C MET A 232 -6.45 -8.24 -17.10
N ASP A 233 -7.47 -8.56 -17.91
CA ASP A 233 -8.56 -7.65 -18.24
C ASP A 233 -9.60 -7.54 -17.12
N PHE A 234 -9.49 -6.49 -16.30
CA PHE A 234 -10.47 -6.11 -15.28
C PHE A 234 -11.24 -4.83 -15.63
N ARG A 235 -11.32 -4.45 -16.91
CA ARG A 235 -12.16 -3.32 -17.35
C ARG A 235 -13.64 -3.59 -17.08
N GLU A 236 -14.05 -4.85 -17.24
CA GLU A 236 -15.34 -5.36 -16.77
C GLU A 236 -15.16 -6.09 -15.42
N CYS A 237 -16.25 -6.19 -14.68
CA CYS A 237 -16.25 -6.78 -13.34
C CYS A 237 -16.04 -8.31 -13.39
N HIS A 238 -14.97 -8.80 -12.78
CA HIS A 238 -14.66 -10.22 -12.67
C HIS A 238 -14.29 -10.61 -11.23
N PRO A 239 -14.63 -11.85 -10.82
CA PRO A 239 -14.04 -12.42 -9.61
C PRO A 239 -12.52 -12.50 -9.71
N VAL A 240 -11.81 -12.09 -8.66
CA VAL A 240 -10.33 -12.13 -8.65
C VAL A 240 -9.78 -13.52 -8.92
N GLY A 241 -10.43 -14.55 -8.37
CA GLY A 241 -10.01 -15.94 -8.51
C GLY A 241 -10.37 -16.61 -9.83
N GLU A 242 -11.20 -15.97 -10.68
CA GLU A 242 -11.75 -16.60 -11.88
C GLU A 242 -10.67 -17.04 -12.88
N ARG A 243 -9.65 -16.19 -13.09
CA ARG A 243 -8.62 -16.38 -14.11
C ARG A 243 -7.20 -16.41 -13.53
N ILE A 244 -7.05 -16.31 -12.20
CA ILE A 244 -5.75 -16.15 -11.52
C ILE A 244 -4.77 -17.33 -11.75
N ASP A 245 -5.29 -18.50 -12.06
CA ASP A 245 -4.51 -19.73 -12.30
C ASP A 245 -4.44 -20.10 -13.79
N GLU A 246 -4.84 -19.21 -14.70
CA GLU A 246 -4.70 -19.46 -16.14
C GLU A 246 -3.21 -19.59 -16.53
N PRO A 247 -2.89 -20.42 -17.55
CA PRO A 247 -1.52 -20.63 -18.02
C PRO A 247 -1.02 -19.44 -18.84
N PHE A 248 -1.09 -18.25 -18.26
CA PHE A 248 -0.63 -16.99 -18.81
C PHE A 248 0.73 -16.64 -18.19
N GLU A 249 1.72 -16.33 -19.01
CA GLU A 249 3.11 -16.14 -18.59
C GLU A 249 3.24 -15.19 -17.39
N GLN A 250 2.54 -14.08 -17.40
CA GLN A 250 2.63 -13.08 -16.33
C GLN A 250 2.00 -13.58 -15.02
N LEU A 251 0.92 -14.36 -15.07
CA LEU A 251 0.34 -14.98 -13.87
C LEU A 251 1.25 -16.10 -13.32
N ILE A 252 1.97 -16.81 -14.19
CA ILE A 252 2.96 -17.81 -13.76
C ILE A 252 4.13 -17.14 -13.04
N ILE A 253 4.67 -16.04 -13.60
CA ILE A 253 5.75 -15.25 -13.01
C ILE A 253 5.34 -14.69 -11.64
N GLY A 254 4.17 -14.05 -11.57
CA GLY A 254 3.65 -13.42 -10.33
C GLY A 254 3.04 -14.42 -9.34
N LYS A 255 2.86 -15.70 -9.70
CA LYS A 255 2.06 -16.71 -8.97
C LYS A 255 0.62 -16.25 -8.72
N GLY A 256 0.11 -15.41 -9.59
CA GLY A 256 -1.13 -14.68 -9.54
C GLY A 256 -0.93 -13.25 -10.02
N TYR A 257 -1.78 -12.32 -9.62
CA TYR A 257 -1.59 -10.92 -9.97
C TYR A 257 -0.55 -10.27 -9.05
N ASP A 258 0.46 -9.66 -9.65
CA ASP A 258 1.47 -8.79 -9.01
C ASP A 258 2.01 -7.82 -10.07
N HIS A 259 1.12 -6.98 -10.60
CA HIS A 259 1.39 -6.14 -11.77
C HIS A 259 0.84 -4.74 -11.62
N THR A 260 1.57 -3.76 -12.18
CA THR A 260 1.10 -2.37 -12.24
C THR A 260 0.18 -2.20 -13.47
N TYR A 261 -1.03 -1.76 -13.23
CA TYR A 261 -1.98 -1.30 -14.23
C TYR A 261 -1.75 0.17 -14.53
N VAL A 262 -1.71 0.53 -15.81
CA VAL A 262 -1.56 1.90 -16.30
C VAL A 262 -2.94 2.53 -16.38
N LEU A 263 -3.23 3.46 -15.49
CA LEU A 263 -4.57 4.04 -15.38
C LEU A 263 -4.94 4.85 -16.62
N ASN A 264 -6.20 4.70 -17.07
CA ASN A 264 -6.73 5.43 -18.23
C ASN A 264 -6.89 6.91 -17.95
N ARG A 265 -7.16 7.28 -16.68
CA ARG A 265 -7.36 8.65 -16.25
C ARG A 265 -6.22 9.07 -15.34
N THR A 266 -5.68 10.26 -15.64
CA THR A 266 -4.70 10.92 -14.79
C THR A 266 -5.32 12.18 -14.20
N ALA A 267 -5.02 12.46 -12.94
CA ALA A 267 -5.45 13.70 -12.30
C ALA A 267 -4.87 14.90 -13.04
N SER A 268 -5.70 15.80 -13.52
CA SER A 268 -5.27 17.01 -14.23
C SER A 268 -5.28 18.25 -13.36
N ASP A 269 -6.01 18.21 -12.24
CA ASP A 269 -6.26 19.32 -11.30
C ASP A 269 -5.77 19.01 -9.86
N GLY A 270 -5.02 17.89 -9.70
CA GLY A 270 -4.53 17.43 -8.41
C GLY A 270 -5.59 16.72 -7.56
N LEU A 271 -6.81 16.50 -8.08
CA LEU A 271 -7.84 15.75 -7.39
C LEU A 271 -7.76 14.26 -7.75
N PRO A 272 -7.96 13.35 -6.77
CA PRO A 272 -7.98 11.92 -7.04
C PRO A 272 -9.09 11.53 -8.01
N VAL A 273 -8.76 10.70 -9.00
CA VAL A 273 -9.71 10.14 -9.96
C VAL A 273 -9.93 8.66 -9.68
N PHE A 274 -11.09 8.14 -10.05
CA PHE A 274 -11.42 6.72 -9.90
C PHE A 274 -10.42 5.84 -10.64
N CYS A 275 -9.96 4.77 -9.98
CA CYS A 275 -9.01 3.83 -10.57
C CYS A 275 -9.44 2.36 -10.45
N ALA A 276 -10.12 1.98 -9.36
CA ALA A 276 -10.51 0.59 -9.15
C ALA A 276 -11.72 0.47 -8.22
N ARG A 277 -12.48 -0.61 -8.37
CA ARG A 277 -13.56 -1.02 -7.47
C ARG A 277 -13.37 -2.47 -7.09
N CYS A 278 -13.47 -2.78 -5.81
CA CYS A 278 -13.49 -4.13 -5.27
C CYS A 278 -14.73 -4.32 -4.39
N ALA A 279 -15.39 -5.47 -4.48
CA ALA A 279 -16.57 -5.76 -3.67
C ALA A 279 -16.57 -7.20 -3.18
N SER A 280 -17.08 -7.44 -1.97
CA SER A 280 -17.29 -8.78 -1.45
C SER A 280 -18.77 -9.17 -1.49
N PRO A 281 -19.16 -10.21 -2.23
CA PRO A 281 -20.54 -10.72 -2.22
C PRO A 281 -20.99 -11.25 -0.84
N LYS A 282 -20.04 -11.69 -0.02
CA LYS A 282 -20.34 -12.23 1.32
C LYS A 282 -20.86 -11.15 2.27
N THR A 283 -20.17 -10.01 2.33
CA THR A 283 -20.47 -8.93 3.27
C THR A 283 -21.26 -7.78 2.66
N GLY A 284 -21.31 -7.68 1.32
CA GLY A 284 -21.82 -6.54 0.60
C GLY A 284 -20.92 -5.30 0.67
N ILE A 285 -19.74 -5.39 1.30
CA ILE A 285 -18.80 -4.28 1.39
C ILE A 285 -18.18 -4.02 0.01
N VAL A 286 -18.21 -2.76 -0.39
CA VAL A 286 -17.59 -2.23 -1.61
C VAL A 286 -16.51 -1.25 -1.22
N MET A 287 -15.36 -1.32 -1.90
CA MET A 287 -14.27 -0.37 -1.82
C MET A 287 -14.03 0.24 -3.21
N ASN A 288 -14.27 1.53 -3.35
CA ASN A 288 -13.85 2.30 -4.52
C ASN A 288 -12.52 2.98 -4.21
N THR A 289 -11.56 2.86 -5.12
CA THR A 289 -10.24 3.49 -4.98
C THR A 289 -10.11 4.64 -5.95
N TYR A 290 -9.64 5.78 -5.43
CA TYR A 290 -9.36 6.98 -6.20
C TYR A 290 -7.91 7.41 -5.94
N THR A 291 -7.24 7.97 -6.95
CA THR A 291 -5.84 8.36 -6.79
C THR A 291 -5.44 9.49 -7.74
N THR A 292 -4.37 10.19 -7.37
CA THR A 292 -3.64 11.12 -8.24
C THR A 292 -2.48 10.43 -8.97
N GLU A 293 -2.18 9.17 -8.64
CA GLU A 293 -1.07 8.40 -9.20
C GLU A 293 -1.39 7.87 -10.60
N PRO A 294 -0.36 7.65 -11.47
CA PRO A 294 -0.54 7.17 -12.84
C PRO A 294 -0.81 5.66 -12.94
N GLY A 295 -0.60 4.91 -11.86
CA GLY A 295 -0.75 3.47 -11.85
C GLY A 295 -1.27 2.92 -10.54
N VAL A 296 -1.76 1.68 -10.59
CA VAL A 296 -2.12 0.88 -9.43
C VAL A 296 -1.53 -0.52 -9.56
N GLN A 297 -0.76 -0.94 -8.56
CA GLN A 297 -0.32 -2.32 -8.43
C GLN A 297 -1.46 -3.15 -7.86
N LEU A 298 -1.88 -4.18 -8.58
CA LEU A 298 -2.71 -5.25 -8.05
C LEU A 298 -1.80 -6.37 -7.58
N TYR A 299 -1.80 -6.62 -6.27
CA TYR A 299 -1.12 -7.76 -5.66
C TYR A 299 -2.13 -8.62 -4.91
N THR A 300 -2.16 -9.92 -5.18
CA THR A 300 -3.19 -10.84 -4.65
C THR A 300 -2.68 -11.74 -3.52
N GLY A 301 -1.72 -11.27 -2.73
CA GLY A 301 -1.22 -12.00 -1.56
C GLY A 301 -0.55 -13.33 -1.92
N ASN A 302 0.12 -13.41 -3.08
CA ASN A 302 0.66 -14.64 -3.66
C ASN A 302 1.80 -15.25 -2.83
N TRP A 303 2.46 -14.45 -2.00
CA TRP A 303 3.59 -14.86 -1.16
C TRP A 303 3.23 -14.99 0.31
N MET A 304 1.94 -14.82 0.67
CA MET A 304 1.48 -15.03 2.03
C MET A 304 1.58 -16.52 2.39
N THR A 305 2.34 -16.84 3.44
CA THR A 305 2.67 -18.21 3.80
C THR A 305 1.67 -18.88 4.73
N GLY A 306 0.87 -18.07 5.44
CA GLY A 306 0.00 -18.56 6.53
C GLY A 306 0.75 -18.94 7.81
N ASN A 307 2.05 -18.67 7.90
CA ASN A 307 2.88 -19.08 9.05
C ASN A 307 2.78 -18.13 10.26
N PHE A 308 2.23 -16.93 10.08
CA PHE A 308 2.08 -15.93 11.14
C PHE A 308 0.62 -15.78 11.57
N GLU A 309 0.44 -15.37 12.81
CA GLU A 309 -0.87 -15.10 13.38
C GLU A 309 -1.29 -13.65 13.12
N GLY A 310 -2.56 -13.50 12.76
CA GLY A 310 -3.22 -12.22 12.61
C GLY A 310 -3.78 -11.69 13.93
N LYS A 311 -4.56 -10.60 13.84
CA LYS A 311 -5.08 -9.83 14.99
C LYS A 311 -5.91 -10.62 15.98
N LYS A 312 -6.61 -11.67 15.53
CA LYS A 312 -7.48 -12.54 16.37
C LYS A 312 -7.01 -13.99 16.38
N GLY A 313 -5.71 -14.24 16.12
CA GLY A 313 -5.14 -15.58 16.04
C GLY A 313 -5.44 -16.33 14.74
N GLN A 314 -6.15 -15.71 13.80
CA GLN A 314 -6.36 -16.26 12.46
C GLN A 314 -5.05 -16.26 11.66
N ARG A 315 -4.96 -17.13 10.69
CA ARG A 315 -3.84 -17.18 9.76
C ARG A 315 -4.23 -16.58 8.41
N TYR A 316 -3.26 -16.01 7.72
CA TYR A 316 -3.46 -15.42 6.40
C TYR A 316 -2.75 -16.28 5.34
N PRO A 317 -3.42 -17.29 4.78
CA PRO A 317 -2.84 -18.12 3.72
C PRO A 317 -2.65 -17.32 2.43
N MET A 318 -1.98 -17.94 1.45
CA MET A 318 -1.87 -17.41 0.10
C MET A 318 -3.25 -16.98 -0.41
N ARG A 319 -3.33 -15.78 -0.99
CA ARG A 319 -4.58 -15.18 -1.53
C ARG A 319 -5.65 -14.88 -0.47
N ALA A 320 -5.24 -14.68 0.78
CA ALA A 320 -6.15 -14.23 1.84
C ALA A 320 -6.44 -12.73 1.80
N ALA A 321 -5.71 -11.96 1.01
CA ALA A 321 -5.92 -10.53 0.85
C ALA A 321 -5.40 -10.05 -0.51
N LEU A 322 -5.86 -8.86 -0.94
CA LEU A 322 -5.32 -8.14 -2.09
C LEU A 322 -4.87 -6.74 -1.70
N CYS A 323 -3.89 -6.21 -2.44
CA CYS A 323 -3.45 -4.84 -2.34
C CYS A 323 -3.78 -4.09 -3.63
N LEU A 324 -4.22 -2.83 -3.48
CA LEU A 324 -4.33 -1.85 -4.56
C LEU A 324 -3.39 -0.69 -4.20
N GLU A 325 -2.13 -0.85 -4.59
CA GLU A 325 -1.06 0.11 -4.27
C GLU A 325 -0.98 1.15 -5.38
N THR A 326 -1.55 2.31 -5.15
CA THR A 326 -1.48 3.42 -6.09
C THR A 326 -0.09 4.06 -6.03
N GLN A 327 0.56 4.20 -7.18
CA GLN A 327 1.97 4.55 -7.25
C GLN A 327 2.39 5.00 -8.65
N HIS A 328 3.58 5.61 -8.76
CA HIS A 328 4.32 5.66 -10.00
C HIS A 328 4.81 4.26 -10.39
N PHE A 329 5.25 4.11 -11.64
CA PHE A 329 5.60 2.79 -12.16
C PHE A 329 6.90 2.27 -11.51
N PRO A 330 7.01 0.96 -11.27
CA PRO A 330 8.25 0.36 -10.79
C PRO A 330 9.39 0.64 -11.77
N ASP A 331 10.60 0.79 -11.24
CA ASP A 331 11.84 1.00 -12.01
C ASP A 331 11.83 2.27 -12.90
N SER A 332 10.93 3.25 -12.66
CA SER A 332 10.86 4.50 -13.45
C SER A 332 12.21 5.21 -13.60
N PRO A 333 13.10 5.26 -12.60
CA PRO A 333 14.41 5.91 -12.77
C PRO A 333 15.28 5.30 -13.89
N ASN A 334 15.02 4.05 -14.28
CA ASN A 334 15.70 3.31 -15.35
C ASN A 334 14.88 3.21 -16.64
N LYS A 335 13.68 3.80 -16.68
CA LYS A 335 12.74 3.73 -17.81
C LYS A 335 12.38 5.15 -18.28
N PRO A 336 13.10 5.71 -19.26
CA PRO A 336 12.93 7.12 -19.67
C PRO A 336 11.52 7.45 -20.22
N ASP A 337 10.78 6.44 -20.68
CA ASP A 337 9.43 6.61 -21.21
C ASP A 337 8.34 6.55 -20.10
N TYR A 338 8.74 6.28 -18.86
CA TYR A 338 7.82 6.24 -17.71
C TYR A 338 7.67 7.63 -17.07
N PRO A 339 6.56 7.90 -16.40
CA PRO A 339 6.43 9.12 -15.60
C PRO A 339 7.60 9.28 -14.63
N SER A 340 8.15 10.50 -14.59
CA SER A 340 9.33 10.79 -13.76
C SER A 340 9.01 10.68 -12.28
N THR A 341 9.91 10.03 -11.55
CA THR A 341 9.89 9.95 -10.07
C THR A 341 10.96 10.82 -9.43
N VAL A 342 11.58 11.71 -10.20
CA VAL A 342 12.61 12.61 -9.69
C VAL A 342 11.96 13.77 -8.94
N LEU A 343 12.43 14.00 -7.71
CA LEU A 343 12.10 15.17 -6.90
C LEU A 343 13.34 16.05 -6.74
N ARG A 344 13.20 17.36 -6.97
CA ARG A 344 14.29 18.33 -6.91
C ARG A 344 14.12 19.33 -5.78
N PRO A 345 15.22 19.95 -5.29
CA PRO A 345 15.11 21.05 -4.35
C PRO A 345 14.21 22.16 -4.86
N GLY A 346 13.30 22.63 -4.00
CA GLY A 346 12.31 23.65 -4.35
C GLY A 346 11.00 23.08 -4.92
N GLU A 347 10.97 21.82 -5.32
CA GLU A 347 9.75 21.12 -5.70
C GLU A 347 9.08 20.49 -4.48
N VAL A 348 7.76 20.30 -4.58
CA VAL A 348 6.96 19.58 -3.59
C VAL A 348 6.32 18.38 -4.29
N PHE A 349 6.60 17.19 -3.79
CA PHE A 349 5.83 16.00 -4.16
C PHE A 349 4.53 16.01 -3.37
N GLU A 350 3.41 15.82 -4.06
CA GLU A 350 2.10 15.63 -3.47
C GLU A 350 1.39 14.49 -4.18
N SER A 351 0.77 13.62 -3.41
CA SER A 351 -0.03 12.50 -3.91
C SER A 351 -1.16 12.19 -2.94
N THR A 352 -2.30 11.75 -3.47
CA THR A 352 -3.46 11.39 -2.65
C THR A 352 -4.10 10.12 -3.17
N THR A 353 -4.42 9.23 -2.24
CA THR A 353 -5.22 8.02 -2.49
C THR A 353 -6.40 8.01 -1.53
N VAL A 354 -7.57 7.63 -2.04
CA VAL A 354 -8.79 7.49 -1.23
C VAL A 354 -9.37 6.11 -1.42
N TYR A 355 -9.53 5.39 -0.33
CA TYR A 355 -10.32 4.15 -0.27
C TYR A 355 -11.68 4.49 0.34
N ALA A 356 -12.71 4.50 -0.50
CA ALA A 356 -14.09 4.84 -0.12
C ALA A 356 -14.93 3.58 0.03
N PHE A 357 -15.50 3.37 1.22
CA PHE A 357 -16.25 2.17 1.56
C PHE A 357 -17.75 2.44 1.58
N SER A 358 -18.51 1.52 0.97
CA SER A 358 -19.96 1.51 0.96
C SER A 358 -20.49 0.08 1.06
N VAL A 359 -21.82 -0.09 1.02
CA VAL A 359 -22.49 -1.39 1.09
C VAL A 359 -23.49 -1.50 -0.07
N GLU A 360 -23.52 -2.67 -0.71
CA GLU A 360 -24.51 -3.08 -1.74
C GLU A 360 -25.27 -4.34 -1.34
#